data_f3f95422c9997edc2868e6b8754cac59
#
_entry.id   f3f95422c9997edc2868e6b8754cac59
#
_cell.length_a   1.000
_cell.length_b   1.000
_cell.length_c   1.000
_cell.angle_alpha   90.00
_cell.angle_beta   90.00
_cell.angle_gamma   90.00
#
_symmetry.space_group_name_H-M   'P 1'
#
loop_
_entity.id
_entity.type
_entity.pdbx_description
1 polymer ?
#
loop_
_entity_poly.entity_id
_entity_poly.type
_entity_poly.pdbx_seq_one_letter_code
_entity_poly.pdbx_strand_id
1 'polypeptide(L)'
;MQFHVLSFEGPDGYARAGGIASRIDGLTQALASLGYETHLWFVGDPERPAYEQHGTLHLHRWCQWISRHHPGGVYDGEEGKRADFVRSLPPFLVEEVLLPHLGAGGEAVILAEEWHTADAVLHLDWLLRDRGLREHTHVLWNANNVFGFDRIDWPRLDAASVITTVSRYMKHCMWDRGVDPIVIPNGLSPDAFRPPEAAATRAFGRRLEGRTVLAKVARFDPDKRWLGALEIVAALRTQGERPLLIARGGAEAHGHEVLAAARAGGLRVAERTATETGVRGLLAQLEGLEDVDVVNVRTTIDPDARRVLFQGAGAVLANSGREPFGLVGLETMAAGGVACTGFSGEDYAVPGRNALVLQTSDPLEFVGLFRQLRTNPAEEAAIRRAGRATARDYAWPEVIRRLVLPRLDLLRSQPD
;
A
#
# COMPACT_ATOMS: atom_id res chain seq x y z
N MET A 1 -15.79 13.98 18.31
CA MET A 1 -15.62 12.70 17.59
C MET A 1 -14.18 12.25 17.69
N GLN A 2 -13.94 11.02 18.12
CA GLN A 2 -12.63 10.37 18.17
C GLN A 2 -12.57 9.22 17.15
N PHE A 3 -11.41 8.99 16.55
CA PHE A 3 -11.16 7.84 15.69
C PHE A 3 -10.26 6.82 16.39
N HIS A 4 -10.69 5.57 16.37
CA HIS A 4 -9.91 4.44 16.88
C HIS A 4 -9.63 3.47 15.75
N VAL A 5 -8.38 3.38 15.32
CA VAL A 5 -7.95 2.47 14.27
C VAL A 5 -7.39 1.21 14.93
N LEU A 6 -8.00 0.07 14.65
CA LEU A 6 -7.58 -1.24 15.12
C LEU A 6 -6.86 -1.96 13.98
N SER A 7 -5.61 -2.30 14.19
CA SER A 7 -4.82 -2.99 13.16
C SER A 7 -3.83 -3.95 13.80
N PHE A 8 -3.46 -4.99 13.07
CA PHE A 8 -2.36 -5.85 13.48
C PHE A 8 -1.02 -5.23 13.14
N GLU A 9 -0.90 -4.64 11.93
CA GLU A 9 0.27 -3.86 11.50
C GLU A 9 0.21 -2.42 12.01
N GLY A 10 1.38 -1.77 12.09
CA GLY A 10 1.52 -0.38 12.52
C GLY A 10 2.81 0.28 12.04
N PRO A 11 3.09 1.51 12.49
CA PRO A 11 4.22 2.32 11.98
C PRO A 11 5.60 1.84 12.47
N ASP A 12 5.67 1.06 13.54
CA ASP A 12 6.95 0.56 14.08
C ASP A 12 7.64 -0.39 13.09
N GLY A 13 8.97 -0.42 13.10
CA GLY A 13 9.73 -1.36 12.28
C GLY A 13 9.35 -2.82 12.54
N TYR A 14 9.06 -3.17 13.78
CA TYR A 14 8.57 -4.49 14.19
C TYR A 14 7.19 -4.83 13.61
N ALA A 15 6.30 -3.86 13.55
CA ALA A 15 4.91 -4.02 13.10
C ALA A 15 4.71 -3.81 11.59
N ARG A 16 5.77 -3.46 10.87
CA ARG A 16 5.71 -3.13 9.44
C ARG A 16 6.06 -4.34 8.58
N ALA A 17 5.06 -4.94 7.96
CA ALA A 17 5.27 -6.08 7.06
C ALA A 17 4.93 -5.78 5.60
N GLY A 18 4.11 -4.78 5.30
CA GLY A 18 3.72 -4.52 3.91
C GLY A 18 2.89 -3.26 3.68
N GLY A 19 1.99 -3.35 2.70
CA GLY A 19 1.11 -2.25 2.28
C GLY A 19 0.11 -1.82 3.35
N ILE A 20 -0.29 -2.74 4.23
CA ILE A 20 -1.22 -2.46 5.34
C ILE A 20 -0.61 -1.45 6.31
N ALA A 21 0.65 -1.66 6.74
CA ALA A 21 1.34 -0.69 7.60
C ALA A 21 1.41 0.71 6.97
N SER A 22 1.65 0.79 5.66
CA SER A 22 1.69 2.07 4.94
C SER A 22 0.30 2.73 4.88
N ARG A 23 -0.76 1.94 4.70
CA ARG A 23 -2.14 2.41 4.77
C ARG A 23 -2.46 2.97 6.15
N ILE A 24 -2.18 2.20 7.20
CA ILE A 24 -2.48 2.58 8.59
C ILE A 24 -1.75 3.84 8.99
N ASP A 25 -0.45 3.91 8.71
CA ASP A 25 0.38 5.08 8.97
C ASP A 25 -0.17 6.33 8.25
N GLY A 26 -0.45 6.23 6.95
CA GLY A 26 -1.00 7.34 6.18
C GLY A 26 -2.40 7.77 6.61
N LEU A 27 -3.29 6.83 6.90
CA LEU A 27 -4.66 7.11 7.35
C LEU A 27 -4.66 7.83 8.71
N THR A 28 -3.93 7.30 9.69
CA THR A 28 -3.92 7.85 11.06
C THR A 28 -3.26 9.22 11.13
N GLN A 29 -2.15 9.41 10.41
CA GLN A 29 -1.51 10.73 10.29
C GLN A 29 -2.45 11.75 9.59
N ALA A 30 -3.18 11.34 8.57
CA ALA A 30 -4.10 12.23 7.88
C ALA A 30 -5.30 12.61 8.75
N LEU A 31 -5.91 11.66 9.47
CA LEU A 31 -6.98 11.94 10.43
C LEU A 31 -6.50 12.95 11.49
N ALA A 32 -5.34 12.71 12.09
CA ALA A 32 -4.74 13.62 13.08
C ALA A 32 -4.44 15.01 12.47
N SER A 33 -3.93 15.08 11.25
CA SER A 33 -3.65 16.35 10.56
C SER A 33 -4.91 17.14 10.21
N LEU A 34 -6.05 16.46 10.10
CA LEU A 34 -7.36 17.08 9.93
C LEU A 34 -7.98 17.55 11.27
N GLY A 35 -7.28 17.37 12.39
CA GLY A 35 -7.66 17.83 13.71
C GLY A 35 -8.51 16.82 14.50
N TYR A 36 -8.65 15.59 14.03
CA TYR A 36 -9.35 14.55 14.77
C TYR A 36 -8.44 13.91 15.81
N GLU A 37 -8.94 13.72 17.01
CA GLU A 37 -8.34 12.87 18.03
C GLU A 37 -8.30 11.44 17.48
N THR A 38 -7.11 10.89 17.30
CA THR A 38 -6.91 9.64 16.57
C THR A 38 -6.06 8.67 17.38
N HIS A 39 -6.61 7.51 17.68
CA HIS A 39 -5.95 6.45 18.44
C HIS A 39 -5.65 5.27 17.51
N LEU A 40 -4.40 4.85 17.42
CA LEU A 40 -3.98 3.66 16.72
C LEU A 40 -3.64 2.54 17.73
N TRP A 41 -4.35 1.44 17.62
CA TRP A 41 -4.18 0.23 18.44
C TRP A 41 -3.59 -0.87 17.57
N PHE A 42 -2.34 -1.27 17.86
CA PHE A 42 -1.62 -2.20 16.98
C PHE A 42 -0.67 -3.12 17.77
N VAL A 43 -0.27 -4.23 17.13
CA VAL A 43 0.73 -5.13 17.72
C VAL A 43 2.10 -4.45 17.65
N GLY A 44 2.56 -3.98 18.81
CA GLY A 44 3.69 -3.08 18.89
C GLY A 44 5.05 -3.74 19.11
N ASP A 45 6.08 -2.93 18.85
CA ASP A 45 7.46 -3.22 19.16
C ASP A 45 7.63 -3.38 20.70
N PRO A 46 8.16 -4.53 21.18
CA PRO A 46 8.32 -4.77 22.61
C PRO A 46 9.35 -3.84 23.28
N GLU A 47 10.26 -3.23 22.51
CA GLU A 47 11.31 -2.35 23.02
C GLU A 47 10.90 -0.88 23.07
N ARG A 48 9.71 -0.54 22.56
CA ARG A 48 9.16 0.82 22.58
C ARG A 48 8.19 1.04 23.74
N PRO A 49 7.94 2.30 24.15
CA PRO A 49 6.88 2.61 25.10
C PRO A 49 5.52 2.06 24.64
N ALA A 50 4.73 1.54 25.56
CA ALA A 50 3.39 1.02 25.24
C ALA A 50 2.46 2.10 24.69
N TYR A 51 2.69 3.34 25.06
CA TYR A 51 1.93 4.50 24.62
C TYR A 51 2.87 5.64 24.22
N GLU A 52 2.55 6.29 23.11
CA GLU A 52 3.18 7.53 22.64
C GLU A 52 2.11 8.46 22.06
N GLN A 53 2.31 9.76 22.20
CA GLN A 53 1.40 10.78 21.65
C GLN A 53 2.16 11.77 20.79
N HIS A 54 1.64 12.06 19.61
CA HIS A 54 2.15 13.02 18.64
C HIS A 54 1.02 13.97 18.22
N GLY A 55 0.88 15.08 18.94
CA GLY A 55 -0.27 15.98 18.75
C GLY A 55 -1.58 15.28 19.10
N THR A 56 -2.48 15.14 18.13
CA THR A 56 -3.76 14.43 18.24
C THR A 56 -3.67 12.96 17.83
N LEU A 57 -2.48 12.43 17.51
CA LEU A 57 -2.25 11.02 17.21
C LEU A 57 -1.71 10.29 18.44
N HIS A 58 -2.41 9.27 18.88
CA HIS A 58 -2.08 8.40 20.00
C HIS A 58 -1.75 7.00 19.50
N LEU A 59 -0.53 6.52 19.79
CA LEU A 59 -0.04 5.21 19.42
C LEU A 59 -0.11 4.28 20.64
N HIS A 60 -0.90 3.23 20.56
CA HIS A 60 -1.06 2.23 21.60
C HIS A 60 -0.51 0.89 21.11
N ARG A 61 0.63 0.47 21.68
CA ARG A 61 1.31 -0.80 21.35
C ARG A 61 0.75 -1.92 22.18
N TRP A 62 -0.03 -2.77 21.54
CA TRP A 62 -0.65 -3.93 22.19
C TRP A 62 0.21 -5.20 22.05
N CYS A 63 -0.09 -6.25 22.81
CA CYS A 63 0.57 -7.55 22.75
C CYS A 63 2.10 -7.55 22.96
N GLN A 64 2.69 -6.49 23.53
CA GLN A 64 4.15 -6.37 23.69
C GLN A 64 4.75 -7.50 24.52
N TRP A 65 4.04 -8.02 25.52
CA TRP A 65 4.50 -9.11 26.35
C TRP A 65 4.68 -10.42 25.57
N ILE A 66 3.86 -10.66 24.53
CA ILE A 66 4.03 -11.79 23.59
C ILE A 66 5.13 -11.46 22.60
N SER A 67 5.14 -10.23 22.05
CA SER A 67 6.11 -9.77 21.06
C SER A 67 7.56 -9.94 21.52
N ARG A 68 7.84 -9.82 22.82
CA ARG A 68 9.16 -10.08 23.41
C ARG A 68 9.71 -11.50 23.16
N HIS A 69 8.82 -12.47 23.01
CA HIS A 69 9.17 -13.88 22.74
C HIS A 69 9.17 -14.21 21.25
N HIS A 70 8.79 -13.23 20.39
CA HIS A 70 8.62 -13.42 18.96
C HIS A 70 9.29 -12.27 18.17
N PRO A 71 10.66 -12.25 18.09
CA PRO A 71 11.40 -11.13 17.53
C PRO A 71 11.31 -11.02 16.01
N GLY A 72 10.75 -12.00 15.30
CA GLY A 72 10.62 -12.04 13.85
C GLY A 72 9.57 -11.07 13.28
N GLY A 73 8.97 -10.20 14.11
CA GLY A 73 8.01 -9.18 13.68
C GLY A 73 6.56 -9.53 14.02
N VAL A 74 5.65 -8.74 13.48
CA VAL A 74 4.21 -8.75 13.84
C VAL A 74 3.54 -10.12 13.66
N TYR A 75 3.90 -10.84 12.61
CA TYR A 75 3.31 -12.16 12.30
C TYR A 75 4.03 -13.35 12.93
N ASP A 76 5.19 -13.15 13.57
CA ASP A 76 5.82 -14.18 14.38
C ASP A 76 5.01 -14.35 15.69
N GLY A 77 4.54 -15.57 15.96
CA GLY A 77 3.60 -15.83 17.07
C GLY A 77 2.19 -15.26 16.86
N GLU A 78 1.75 -15.13 15.61
CA GLU A 78 0.50 -14.50 15.16
C GLU A 78 -0.73 -14.94 15.97
N GLU A 79 -0.94 -16.24 16.15
CA GLU A 79 -2.13 -16.77 16.84
C GLU A 79 -2.22 -16.33 18.31
N GLY A 80 -1.09 -16.34 19.01
CA GLY A 80 -1.04 -15.87 20.41
C GLY A 80 -1.33 -14.38 20.53
N LYS A 81 -0.75 -13.57 19.64
CA LYS A 81 -0.99 -12.14 19.58
C LYS A 81 -2.44 -11.83 19.23
N ARG A 82 -3.00 -12.54 18.23
CA ARG A 82 -4.40 -12.38 17.85
C ARG A 82 -5.35 -12.73 19.00
N ALA A 83 -5.10 -13.84 19.68
CA ALA A 83 -5.92 -14.26 20.83
C ALA A 83 -5.86 -13.22 21.97
N ASP A 84 -4.69 -12.65 22.23
CA ASP A 84 -4.54 -11.59 23.23
C ASP A 84 -5.23 -10.29 22.79
N PHE A 85 -5.03 -9.87 21.55
CA PHE A 85 -5.66 -8.67 20.96
C PHE A 85 -7.19 -8.73 21.05
N VAL A 86 -7.79 -9.86 20.66
CA VAL A 86 -9.24 -10.09 20.70
C VAL A 86 -9.78 -10.12 22.12
N ARG A 87 -9.03 -10.72 23.07
CA ARG A 87 -9.49 -10.88 24.44
C ARG A 87 -9.32 -9.61 25.30
N SER A 88 -8.19 -8.92 25.14
CA SER A 88 -7.80 -7.88 26.10
C SER A 88 -8.05 -6.46 25.61
N LEU A 89 -7.95 -6.19 24.29
CA LEU A 89 -8.14 -4.85 23.76
C LEU A 89 -9.60 -4.35 23.86
N PRO A 90 -10.63 -5.08 23.40
CA PRO A 90 -12.01 -4.56 23.44
C PRO A 90 -12.49 -4.14 24.82
N PRO A 91 -12.31 -4.95 25.91
CA PRO A 91 -12.68 -4.52 27.26
C PRO A 91 -11.95 -3.26 27.71
N PHE A 92 -10.63 -3.20 27.49
CA PHE A 92 -9.86 -2.01 27.83
C PHE A 92 -10.35 -0.76 27.07
N LEU A 93 -10.54 -0.90 25.76
CA LEU A 93 -11.01 0.22 24.91
C LEU A 93 -12.37 0.74 25.38
N VAL A 94 -13.31 -0.17 25.69
CA VAL A 94 -14.64 0.25 26.13
C VAL A 94 -14.59 0.91 27.52
N GLU A 95 -13.98 0.28 28.51
CA GLU A 95 -14.02 0.73 29.90
C GLU A 95 -13.15 1.98 30.14
N GLU A 96 -11.93 1.98 29.60
CA GLU A 96 -10.93 3.03 29.94
C GLU A 96 -10.98 4.22 28.97
N VAL A 97 -11.50 4.05 27.75
CA VAL A 97 -11.43 5.08 26.71
C VAL A 97 -12.82 5.53 26.23
N LEU A 98 -13.64 4.57 25.76
CA LEU A 98 -14.91 4.93 25.14
C LEU A 98 -15.96 5.34 26.17
N LEU A 99 -16.10 4.65 27.28
CA LEU A 99 -17.09 4.96 28.30
C LEU A 99 -16.96 6.40 28.86
N PRO A 100 -15.77 6.89 29.23
CA PRO A 100 -15.61 8.28 29.64
C PRO A 100 -15.91 9.29 28.52
N HIS A 101 -15.48 9.02 27.29
CA HIS A 101 -15.64 9.91 26.15
C HIS A 101 -17.12 10.02 25.72
N LEU A 102 -17.79 8.89 25.54
CA LEU A 102 -19.18 8.81 25.11
C LEU A 102 -20.14 9.29 26.23
N GLY A 103 -19.82 8.99 27.49
CA GLY A 103 -20.55 9.47 28.65
C GLY A 103 -20.51 11.00 28.81
N ALA A 104 -19.49 11.66 28.26
CA ALA A 104 -19.39 13.13 28.17
C ALA A 104 -20.12 13.69 26.92
N GLY A 105 -20.87 12.89 26.18
CA GLY A 105 -21.58 13.29 24.96
C GLY A 105 -20.73 13.28 23.70
N GLY A 106 -19.59 12.59 23.73
CA GLY A 106 -18.73 12.40 22.56
C GLY A 106 -19.27 11.36 21.57
N GLU A 107 -18.62 11.23 20.43
CA GLU A 107 -18.87 10.19 19.43
C GLU A 107 -17.56 9.48 19.09
N ALA A 108 -17.61 8.19 18.80
CA ALA A 108 -16.46 7.41 18.41
C ALA A 108 -16.66 6.73 17.05
N VAL A 109 -15.57 6.63 16.30
CA VAL A 109 -15.48 5.89 15.04
C VAL A 109 -14.39 4.83 15.17
N ILE A 110 -14.78 3.58 15.01
CA ILE A 110 -13.86 2.44 15.00
C ILE A 110 -13.57 2.08 13.54
N LEU A 111 -12.31 2.12 13.14
CA LEU A 111 -11.84 1.65 11.84
C LEU A 111 -10.97 0.41 12.06
N ALA A 112 -11.49 -0.77 11.81
CA ALA A 112 -10.78 -2.02 12.02
C ALA A 112 -10.28 -2.60 10.71
N GLU A 113 -9.06 -3.11 10.70
CA GLU A 113 -8.37 -3.51 9.48
C GLU A 113 -8.01 -4.99 9.51
N GLU A 114 -8.36 -5.70 8.45
CA GLU A 114 -8.02 -7.09 8.18
C GLU A 114 -8.69 -8.13 9.09
N TRP A 115 -8.63 -9.39 8.66
CA TRP A 115 -9.22 -10.53 9.33
C TRP A 115 -8.77 -10.68 10.79
N HIS A 116 -7.58 -10.25 11.15
CA HIS A 116 -7.05 -10.32 12.51
C HIS A 116 -7.92 -9.56 13.52
N THR A 117 -8.59 -8.49 13.07
CA THR A 117 -9.41 -7.63 13.91
C THR A 117 -10.88 -8.02 13.92
N ALA A 118 -11.33 -8.95 13.06
CA ALA A 118 -12.74 -9.29 12.92
C ALA A 118 -13.37 -9.75 14.25
N ASP A 119 -12.73 -10.71 14.94
CA ASP A 119 -13.25 -11.17 16.23
C ASP A 119 -13.19 -10.10 17.33
N ALA A 120 -12.20 -9.18 17.26
CA ALA A 120 -12.14 -8.04 18.17
C ALA A 120 -13.31 -7.07 17.93
N VAL A 121 -13.72 -6.87 16.68
CA VAL A 121 -14.92 -6.08 16.33
C VAL A 121 -16.18 -6.74 16.88
N LEU A 122 -16.34 -8.05 16.76
CA LEU A 122 -17.49 -8.77 17.32
C LEU A 122 -17.55 -8.66 18.86
N HIS A 123 -16.42 -8.78 19.51
CA HIS A 123 -16.32 -8.61 20.97
C HIS A 123 -16.60 -7.17 21.39
N LEU A 124 -16.09 -6.21 20.64
CA LEU A 124 -16.33 -4.78 20.86
C LEU A 124 -17.82 -4.43 20.70
N ASP A 125 -18.46 -4.88 19.61
CA ASP A 125 -19.90 -4.64 19.37
C ASP A 125 -20.77 -5.20 20.51
N TRP A 126 -20.45 -6.43 21.00
CA TRP A 126 -21.13 -7.02 22.14
C TRP A 126 -20.98 -6.15 23.41
N LEU A 127 -19.78 -5.70 23.74
CA LEU A 127 -19.52 -4.86 24.90
C LEU A 127 -20.25 -3.51 24.80
N LEU A 128 -20.21 -2.87 23.61
CA LEU A 128 -20.87 -1.59 23.38
C LEU A 128 -22.39 -1.70 23.56
N ARG A 129 -22.99 -2.80 23.10
CA ARG A 129 -24.44 -3.08 23.31
C ARG A 129 -24.75 -3.33 24.78
N ASP A 130 -23.94 -4.12 25.48
CA ASP A 130 -24.09 -4.41 26.91
C ASP A 130 -24.03 -3.12 27.76
N ARG A 131 -23.22 -2.13 27.35
CA ARG A 131 -23.08 -0.83 28.04
C ARG A 131 -24.03 0.25 27.52
N GLY A 132 -24.86 -0.01 26.52
CA GLY A 132 -25.72 1.00 25.90
C GLY A 132 -24.98 2.13 25.18
N LEU A 133 -23.77 1.82 24.67
CA LEU A 133 -22.88 2.78 24.00
C LEU A 133 -22.88 2.65 22.48
N ARG A 134 -23.58 1.64 21.93
CA ARG A 134 -23.49 1.27 20.51
C ARG A 134 -24.00 2.37 19.57
N GLU A 135 -25.03 3.09 19.96
CA GLU A 135 -25.63 4.18 19.18
C GLU A 135 -24.69 5.37 18.96
N HIS A 136 -23.72 5.57 19.86
CA HIS A 136 -22.72 6.64 19.78
C HIS A 136 -21.40 6.19 19.14
N THR A 137 -21.36 4.97 18.60
CA THR A 137 -20.14 4.37 18.05
C THR A 137 -20.39 3.83 16.65
N HIS A 138 -19.70 4.39 15.65
CA HIS A 138 -19.72 3.90 14.27
C HIS A 138 -18.58 2.92 14.06
N VAL A 139 -18.90 1.71 13.62
CA VAL A 139 -17.89 0.65 13.40
C VAL A 139 -17.80 0.33 11.91
N LEU A 140 -16.61 0.50 11.35
CA LEU A 140 -16.26 0.11 9.98
C LEU A 140 -15.16 -0.92 10.02
N TRP A 141 -15.32 -2.01 9.27
CA TRP A 141 -14.29 -3.04 9.12
C TRP A 141 -13.84 -3.11 7.66
N ASN A 142 -12.52 -3.16 7.40
CA ASN A 142 -11.94 -3.05 6.06
C ASN A 142 -11.10 -4.27 5.68
N ALA A 143 -11.32 -4.79 4.47
CA ALA A 143 -10.49 -5.79 3.83
C ALA A 143 -9.54 -5.17 2.81
N ASN A 144 -8.22 -5.35 2.99
CA ASN A 144 -7.19 -4.94 2.02
C ASN A 144 -6.78 -6.09 1.08
N ASN A 145 -7.04 -7.33 1.47
CA ASN A 145 -6.72 -8.54 0.72
C ASN A 145 -7.67 -9.67 1.10
N VAL A 146 -7.51 -10.84 0.48
CA VAL A 146 -8.38 -12.01 0.70
C VAL A 146 -7.84 -12.98 1.76
N PHE A 147 -6.70 -12.71 2.38
CA PHE A 147 -6.13 -13.60 3.39
C PHE A 147 -7.04 -13.69 4.61
N GLY A 148 -7.15 -14.89 5.16
CA GLY A 148 -7.93 -15.14 6.36
C GLY A 148 -9.45 -15.03 6.19
N PHE A 149 -9.99 -14.83 4.99
CA PHE A 149 -11.44 -14.76 4.75
C PHE A 149 -12.21 -16.00 5.23
N ASP A 150 -11.59 -17.17 5.20
CA ASP A 150 -12.17 -18.42 5.71
C ASP A 150 -12.26 -18.48 7.24
N ARG A 151 -11.66 -17.54 7.94
CA ARG A 151 -11.60 -17.42 9.40
C ARG A 151 -12.61 -16.40 9.94
N ILE A 152 -13.35 -15.71 9.07
CA ILE A 152 -14.27 -14.63 9.41
C ILE A 152 -15.71 -15.19 9.46
N ASP A 153 -16.41 -14.89 10.54
CA ASP A 153 -17.86 -15.06 10.65
C ASP A 153 -18.55 -13.88 9.95
N TRP A 154 -18.71 -13.98 8.63
CA TRP A 154 -19.21 -12.90 7.80
C TRP A 154 -20.60 -12.40 8.20
N PRO A 155 -21.60 -13.28 8.48
CA PRO A 155 -22.91 -12.81 8.90
C PRO A 155 -22.88 -11.99 10.20
N ARG A 156 -22.05 -12.38 11.17
CA ARG A 156 -21.92 -11.63 12.41
C ARG A 156 -21.17 -10.33 12.22
N LEU A 157 -20.11 -10.34 11.39
CA LEU A 157 -19.33 -9.13 11.13
C LEU A 157 -20.14 -8.08 10.37
N ASP A 158 -20.96 -8.50 9.39
CA ASP A 158 -21.87 -7.63 8.64
C ASP A 158 -22.97 -7.02 9.53
N ALA A 159 -23.44 -7.78 10.52
CA ALA A 159 -24.40 -7.29 11.53
C ALA A 159 -23.75 -6.33 12.56
N ALA A 160 -22.44 -6.42 12.78
CA ALA A 160 -21.71 -5.63 13.78
C ALA A 160 -21.05 -4.38 13.20
N SER A 161 -20.79 -4.32 11.90
CA SER A 161 -20.01 -3.26 11.28
C SER A 161 -20.42 -2.97 9.84
N VAL A 162 -20.10 -1.76 9.38
CA VAL A 162 -20.13 -1.47 7.94
C VAL A 162 -18.88 -2.04 7.30
N ILE A 163 -19.07 -3.00 6.39
CA ILE A 163 -17.94 -3.64 5.70
C ILE A 163 -17.45 -2.74 4.57
N THR A 164 -16.15 -2.50 4.53
CA THR A 164 -15.46 -1.72 3.50
C THR A 164 -14.33 -2.51 2.85
N THR A 165 -13.90 -2.08 1.69
CA THR A 165 -12.76 -2.65 0.98
C THR A 165 -12.07 -1.61 0.10
N VAL A 166 -10.91 -1.95 -0.47
CA VAL A 166 -10.02 -0.98 -1.11
C VAL A 166 -10.24 -0.79 -2.62
N SER A 167 -10.96 -1.69 -3.29
CA SER A 167 -11.18 -1.63 -4.74
C SER A 167 -12.44 -2.38 -5.18
N ARG A 168 -12.89 -2.13 -6.41
CA ARG A 168 -13.97 -2.90 -7.04
C ARG A 168 -13.60 -4.38 -7.21
N TYR A 169 -12.34 -4.66 -7.51
CA TYR A 169 -11.85 -6.04 -7.57
C TYR A 169 -12.05 -6.76 -6.24
N MET A 170 -11.61 -6.17 -5.14
CA MET A 170 -11.81 -6.73 -3.81
C MET A 170 -13.30 -6.86 -3.46
N LYS A 171 -14.12 -5.86 -3.81
CA LYS A 171 -15.58 -5.93 -3.65
C LYS A 171 -16.15 -7.17 -4.34
N HIS A 172 -15.76 -7.44 -5.60
CA HIS A 172 -16.21 -8.63 -6.31
C HIS A 172 -15.74 -9.94 -5.66
N CYS A 173 -14.50 -9.99 -5.15
CA CYS A 173 -14.00 -11.14 -4.37
C CYS A 173 -14.82 -11.39 -3.09
N MET A 174 -15.41 -10.35 -2.51
CA MET A 174 -16.19 -10.45 -1.27
C MET A 174 -17.64 -10.84 -1.51
N TRP A 175 -18.18 -10.67 -2.71
CA TRP A 175 -19.53 -11.17 -3.06
C TRP A 175 -19.65 -12.68 -2.88
N ASP A 176 -18.59 -13.45 -3.12
CA ASP A 176 -18.55 -14.89 -2.88
C ASP A 176 -18.68 -15.24 -1.38
N ARG A 177 -18.53 -14.26 -0.48
CA ARG A 177 -18.73 -14.39 0.96
C ARG A 177 -20.10 -13.88 1.44
N GLY A 178 -20.96 -13.46 0.51
CA GLY A 178 -22.31 -12.97 0.79
C GLY A 178 -22.37 -11.54 1.31
N VAL A 179 -21.31 -10.75 1.17
CA VAL A 179 -21.24 -9.35 1.61
C VAL A 179 -21.03 -8.39 0.44
N ASP A 180 -21.61 -7.19 0.50
CA ASP A 180 -21.48 -6.14 -0.50
C ASP A 180 -20.77 -4.90 0.08
N PRO A 181 -19.42 -4.90 0.17
CA PRO A 181 -18.68 -3.86 0.85
C PRO A 181 -18.73 -2.52 0.13
N ILE A 182 -18.57 -1.45 0.90
CA ILE A 182 -18.34 -0.10 0.39
C ILE A 182 -16.86 0.03 -0.01
N VAL A 183 -16.59 0.56 -1.20
CA VAL A 183 -15.22 0.80 -1.64
C VAL A 183 -14.70 2.12 -1.06
N ILE A 184 -13.65 2.04 -0.21
CA ILE A 184 -12.86 3.16 0.29
C ILE A 184 -11.40 2.86 -0.05
N PRO A 185 -10.85 3.48 -1.10
CA PRO A 185 -9.52 3.13 -1.62
C PRO A 185 -8.41 3.47 -0.63
N ASN A 186 -7.24 2.90 -0.86
CA ASN A 186 -6.02 3.35 -0.20
C ASN A 186 -5.67 4.77 -0.65
N GLY A 187 -5.12 5.55 0.29
CA GLY A 187 -4.60 6.87 0.01
C GLY A 187 -3.08 6.91 -0.03
N LEU A 188 -2.57 8.03 -0.51
CA LEU A 188 -1.17 8.39 -0.45
C LEU A 188 -0.93 9.46 0.61
N SER A 189 0.22 9.36 1.30
CA SER A 189 0.69 10.45 2.14
C SER A 189 0.95 11.70 1.29
N PRO A 190 0.70 12.93 1.81
CA PRO A 190 1.04 14.17 1.13
C PRO A 190 2.49 14.24 0.66
N ASP A 191 3.41 13.57 1.32
CA ASP A 191 4.82 13.49 0.94
C ASP A 191 5.06 12.80 -0.40
N ALA A 192 4.16 11.91 -0.83
CA ALA A 192 4.26 11.27 -2.15
C ALA A 192 4.20 12.28 -3.32
N PHE A 193 3.60 13.44 -3.08
CA PHE A 193 3.44 14.51 -4.08
C PHE A 193 4.58 15.51 -4.13
N ARG A 194 5.55 15.43 -3.22
CA ARG A 194 6.74 16.27 -3.26
C ARG A 194 7.48 16.04 -4.57
N PRO A 195 7.84 17.08 -5.32
CA PRO A 195 8.63 16.90 -6.53
C PRO A 195 9.99 16.32 -6.14
N PRO A 196 10.52 15.36 -6.93
CA PRO A 196 11.88 14.90 -6.72
C PRO A 196 12.87 16.03 -6.98
N GLU A 197 14.03 15.97 -6.36
CA GLU A 197 15.08 16.98 -6.56
C GLU A 197 15.51 17.03 -8.03
N ALA A 198 15.44 18.23 -8.63
CA ALA A 198 15.73 18.41 -10.04
C ALA A 198 17.17 18.02 -10.43
N ALA A 199 18.14 18.24 -9.52
CA ALA A 199 19.54 17.82 -9.73
C ALA A 199 19.65 16.30 -9.77
N ALA A 200 18.95 15.59 -8.88
CA ALA A 200 18.92 14.14 -8.82
C ALA A 200 18.27 13.53 -10.08
N THR A 201 17.14 14.09 -10.51
CA THR A 201 16.46 13.65 -11.75
C THR A 201 17.35 13.83 -12.98
N ARG A 202 18.04 14.97 -13.09
CA ARG A 202 19.01 15.18 -14.17
C ARG A 202 20.19 14.22 -14.09
N ALA A 203 20.69 13.94 -12.89
CA ALA A 203 21.79 13.00 -12.70
C ALA A 203 21.38 11.56 -13.08
N PHE A 204 20.15 11.15 -12.73
CA PHE A 204 19.57 9.88 -13.16
C PHE A 204 19.49 9.79 -14.69
N GLY A 205 18.95 10.81 -15.37
CA GLY A 205 18.83 10.85 -16.82
C GLY A 205 20.19 10.76 -17.52
N ARG A 206 21.21 11.54 -17.06
CA ARG A 206 22.56 11.50 -17.64
C ARG A 206 23.24 10.14 -17.52
N ARG A 207 23.08 9.44 -16.36
CA ARG A 207 23.68 8.10 -16.17
C ARG A 207 23.08 7.04 -17.09
N LEU A 208 21.85 7.21 -17.49
CA LEU A 208 21.09 6.25 -18.27
C LEU A 208 20.73 6.76 -19.66
N GLU A 209 21.50 7.75 -20.14
CA GLU A 209 21.30 8.34 -21.47
C GLU A 209 21.38 7.27 -22.57
N GLY A 210 20.47 7.34 -23.52
CA GLY A 210 20.40 6.37 -24.63
C GLY A 210 19.87 4.99 -24.23
N ARG A 211 19.33 4.83 -22.99
CA ARG A 211 18.72 3.60 -22.53
C ARG A 211 17.20 3.70 -22.47
N THR A 212 16.53 2.58 -22.71
CA THR A 212 15.11 2.42 -22.46
C THR A 212 14.94 1.92 -21.03
N VAL A 213 14.74 2.86 -20.08
CA VAL A 213 14.72 2.58 -18.65
C VAL A 213 13.34 2.15 -18.21
N LEU A 214 13.24 0.97 -17.63
CA LEU A 214 12.06 0.46 -16.93
C LEU A 214 12.39 0.29 -15.46
N ALA A 215 11.40 0.48 -14.58
CA ALA A 215 11.55 0.19 -13.16
C ALA A 215 10.47 -0.79 -12.69
N LYS A 216 10.82 -1.66 -11.75
CA LYS A 216 9.87 -2.53 -11.04
C LYS A 216 10.26 -2.59 -9.57
N VAL A 217 9.33 -2.16 -8.71
CA VAL A 217 9.50 -2.15 -7.25
C VAL A 217 8.36 -2.96 -6.65
N ALA A 218 8.66 -4.16 -6.16
CA ALA A 218 7.70 -5.07 -5.55
C ALA A 218 8.44 -6.17 -4.81
N ARG A 219 7.81 -6.88 -3.87
CA ARG A 219 8.37 -8.14 -3.35
C ARG A 219 8.62 -9.12 -4.49
N PHE A 220 9.63 -9.96 -4.37
CA PHE A 220 9.82 -11.06 -5.30
C PHE A 220 8.79 -12.16 -5.03
N ASP A 221 7.60 -11.96 -5.57
CA ASP A 221 6.46 -12.84 -5.46
C ASP A 221 5.97 -13.19 -6.87
N PRO A 222 5.60 -14.44 -7.16
CA PRO A 222 5.08 -14.83 -8.48
C PRO A 222 3.91 -13.97 -8.96
N ASP A 223 3.02 -13.56 -8.03
CA ASP A 223 1.88 -12.72 -8.35
C ASP A 223 2.26 -11.31 -8.81
N LYS A 224 3.48 -10.86 -8.51
CA LYS A 224 4.02 -9.58 -9.00
C LYS A 224 4.54 -9.64 -10.44
N ARG A 225 4.39 -10.77 -11.13
CA ARG A 225 4.72 -10.95 -12.56
C ARG A 225 6.15 -10.51 -12.92
N TRP A 226 7.13 -10.92 -12.11
CA TRP A 226 8.53 -10.62 -12.38
C TRP A 226 9.03 -11.24 -13.67
N LEU A 227 8.63 -12.49 -13.98
CA LEU A 227 9.01 -13.17 -15.23
C LEU A 227 8.46 -12.42 -16.45
N GLY A 228 7.22 -11.94 -16.42
CA GLY A 228 6.67 -11.11 -17.48
C GLY A 228 7.44 -9.78 -17.68
N ALA A 229 8.00 -9.20 -16.61
CA ALA A 229 8.87 -8.04 -16.74
C ALA A 229 10.18 -8.37 -17.49
N LEU A 230 10.74 -9.55 -17.29
CA LEU A 230 11.90 -10.03 -18.05
C LEU A 230 11.57 -10.28 -19.53
N GLU A 231 10.39 -10.83 -19.80
CA GLU A 231 9.88 -11.04 -21.17
C GLU A 231 9.72 -9.70 -21.91
N ILE A 232 9.23 -8.66 -21.23
CA ILE A 232 9.16 -7.29 -21.77
C ILE A 232 10.56 -6.79 -22.13
N VAL A 233 11.56 -6.97 -21.25
CA VAL A 233 12.95 -6.58 -21.51
C VAL A 233 13.52 -7.32 -22.73
N ALA A 234 13.30 -8.62 -22.81
CA ALA A 234 13.73 -9.45 -23.94
C ALA A 234 13.08 -9.01 -25.26
N ALA A 235 11.75 -8.73 -25.23
CA ALA A 235 10.99 -8.27 -26.40
C ALA A 235 11.49 -6.89 -26.88
N LEU A 236 11.76 -5.94 -26.00
CA LEU A 236 12.34 -4.65 -26.37
C LEU A 236 13.71 -4.80 -27.00
N ARG A 237 14.56 -5.67 -26.44
CA ARG A 237 15.90 -5.93 -26.96
C ARG A 237 15.88 -6.54 -28.36
N THR A 238 15.00 -7.52 -28.63
CA THR A 238 14.85 -8.10 -29.97
C THR A 238 14.38 -7.10 -31.01
N GLN A 239 13.76 -6.02 -30.58
CA GLN A 239 13.32 -4.92 -31.44
C GLN A 239 14.38 -3.79 -31.59
N GLY A 240 15.60 -4.02 -31.13
CA GLY A 240 16.73 -3.09 -31.29
C GLY A 240 16.80 -1.98 -30.23
N GLU A 241 15.95 -2.01 -29.21
CA GLU A 241 16.06 -1.12 -28.06
C GLU A 241 17.25 -1.49 -27.16
N ARG A 242 17.64 -0.58 -26.29
CA ARG A 242 18.66 -0.80 -25.26
C ARG A 242 17.99 -0.78 -23.87
N PRO A 243 17.17 -1.83 -23.52
CA PRO A 243 16.43 -1.80 -22.28
C PRO A 243 17.34 -1.93 -21.05
N LEU A 244 16.93 -1.30 -19.96
CA LEU A 244 17.46 -1.53 -18.63
C LEU A 244 16.29 -1.62 -17.66
N LEU A 245 16.08 -2.79 -17.05
CA LEU A 245 15.15 -2.96 -15.95
C LEU A 245 15.86 -2.71 -14.62
N ILE A 246 15.45 -1.68 -13.91
CA ILE A 246 15.85 -1.43 -12.52
C ILE A 246 14.88 -2.20 -11.64
N ALA A 247 15.34 -3.34 -11.13
CA ALA A 247 14.57 -4.24 -10.28
C ALA A 247 14.88 -3.93 -8.80
N ARG A 248 13.84 -3.74 -7.97
CA ARG A 248 13.96 -3.64 -6.52
C ARG A 248 12.92 -4.55 -5.87
N GLY A 249 13.37 -5.71 -5.45
CA GLY A 249 12.59 -6.66 -4.66
C GLY A 249 13.01 -6.69 -3.19
N GLY A 250 12.56 -7.70 -2.47
CA GLY A 250 13.01 -8.03 -1.13
C GLY A 250 14.05 -9.15 -1.11
N ALA A 251 14.07 -9.90 -0.02
CA ALA A 251 14.96 -11.06 0.18
C ALA A 251 14.21 -12.40 -0.04
N GLU A 252 13.04 -12.35 -0.70
CA GLU A 252 12.23 -13.52 -0.94
C GLU A 252 12.93 -14.52 -1.87
N ALA A 253 12.72 -15.83 -1.64
CA ALA A 253 13.38 -16.91 -2.39
C ALA A 253 13.12 -16.83 -3.90
N HIS A 254 11.92 -16.42 -4.33
CA HIS A 254 11.57 -16.24 -5.74
C HIS A 254 12.48 -15.25 -6.47
N GLY A 255 13.14 -14.32 -5.75
CA GLY A 255 14.12 -13.42 -6.36
C GLY A 255 15.30 -14.15 -7.01
N HIS A 256 15.76 -15.25 -6.42
CA HIS A 256 16.82 -16.07 -7.02
C HIS A 256 16.36 -16.74 -8.32
N GLU A 257 15.11 -17.23 -8.35
CA GLU A 257 14.53 -17.85 -9.55
C GLU A 257 14.37 -16.82 -10.67
N VAL A 258 13.91 -15.62 -10.37
CA VAL A 258 13.75 -14.51 -11.32
C VAL A 258 15.11 -14.13 -11.93
N LEU A 259 16.15 -13.94 -11.12
CA LEU A 259 17.47 -13.57 -11.62
C LEU A 259 18.15 -14.72 -12.40
N ALA A 260 17.90 -15.98 -12.01
CA ALA A 260 18.35 -17.15 -12.76
C ALA A 260 17.65 -17.25 -14.11
N ALA A 261 16.32 -17.04 -14.16
CA ALA A 261 15.53 -17.01 -15.40
C ALA A 261 16.01 -15.90 -16.35
N ALA A 262 16.33 -14.71 -15.82
CA ALA A 262 16.89 -13.62 -16.63
C ALA A 262 18.20 -14.05 -17.32
N ARG A 263 19.14 -14.65 -16.57
CA ARG A 263 20.42 -15.14 -17.11
C ARG A 263 20.20 -16.26 -18.14
N ALA A 264 19.33 -17.22 -17.83
CA ALA A 264 19.00 -18.32 -18.74
C ALA A 264 18.37 -17.83 -20.05
N GLY A 265 17.57 -16.74 -19.99
CA GLY A 265 17.00 -16.05 -21.15
C GLY A 265 17.99 -15.15 -21.90
N GLY A 266 19.28 -15.18 -21.55
CA GLY A 266 20.36 -14.43 -22.22
C GLY A 266 20.36 -12.93 -21.89
N LEU A 267 19.72 -12.51 -20.81
CA LEU A 267 19.78 -11.13 -20.29
C LEU A 267 21.04 -10.97 -19.41
N ARG A 268 21.70 -9.83 -19.56
CA ARG A 268 22.87 -9.48 -18.75
C ARG A 268 22.40 -8.87 -17.43
N VAL A 269 22.66 -9.58 -16.33
CA VAL A 269 22.16 -9.25 -14.99
C VAL A 269 23.32 -8.76 -14.12
N ALA A 270 23.12 -7.59 -13.50
CA ALA A 270 23.97 -7.08 -12.43
C ALA A 270 23.21 -7.04 -11.09
N GLU A 271 23.92 -7.31 -10.01
CA GLU A 271 23.43 -7.07 -8.66
C GLU A 271 24.24 -5.94 -8.04
N ARG A 272 23.60 -4.97 -7.45
CA ARG A 272 24.24 -3.78 -6.89
C ARG A 272 23.76 -3.52 -5.46
N THR A 273 24.73 -3.13 -4.64
CA THR A 273 24.50 -2.67 -3.27
C THR A 273 25.28 -1.39 -3.06
N ALA A 274 24.72 -0.40 -2.40
CA ALA A 274 25.42 0.80 -1.98
C ALA A 274 25.52 0.86 -0.46
N THR A 275 26.59 1.46 0.04
CA THR A 275 26.76 1.78 1.45
C THR A 275 25.92 3.00 1.85
N GLU A 276 25.75 3.96 0.92
CA GLU A 276 24.88 5.10 1.08
C GLU A 276 23.42 4.71 0.81
N THR A 277 22.51 5.37 1.51
CA THR A 277 21.06 5.24 1.31
C THR A 277 20.52 6.43 0.50
N GLY A 278 19.22 6.41 0.23
CA GLY A 278 18.56 7.51 -0.45
C GLY A 278 18.97 7.70 -1.90
N VAL A 279 18.83 8.93 -2.38
CA VAL A 279 19.10 9.28 -3.77
C VAL A 279 20.55 9.01 -4.18
N ARG A 280 21.51 9.28 -3.31
CA ARG A 280 22.93 9.03 -3.60
C ARG A 280 23.20 7.54 -3.77
N GLY A 281 22.68 6.72 -2.85
CA GLY A 281 22.79 5.28 -2.92
C GLY A 281 22.11 4.69 -4.17
N LEU A 282 20.95 5.20 -4.57
CA LEU A 282 20.33 4.82 -5.84
C LEU A 282 21.24 5.15 -7.01
N LEU A 283 21.71 6.39 -7.12
CA LEU A 283 22.55 6.82 -8.24
C LEU A 283 23.89 6.09 -8.34
N ALA A 284 24.52 5.74 -7.21
CA ALA A 284 25.75 4.96 -7.19
C ALA A 284 25.55 3.55 -7.75
N GLN A 285 24.40 2.92 -7.50
CA GLN A 285 24.06 1.59 -8.02
C GLN A 285 23.78 1.57 -9.52
N LEU A 286 23.58 2.73 -10.14
CA LEU A 286 23.29 2.89 -11.57
C LEU A 286 24.54 3.25 -12.40
N GLU A 287 25.74 3.17 -11.82
CA GLU A 287 27.00 3.41 -12.54
C GLU A 287 27.50 2.13 -13.23
N GLY A 288 28.11 2.28 -14.42
CA GLY A 288 28.70 1.15 -15.15
C GLY A 288 27.69 0.10 -15.61
N LEU A 289 26.53 0.53 -16.08
CA LEU A 289 25.45 -0.35 -16.54
C LEU A 289 25.25 -0.35 -18.07
N GLU A 290 26.25 0.10 -18.84
CA GLU A 290 26.16 0.26 -20.29
C GLU A 290 25.76 -1.04 -21.00
N ASP A 291 26.21 -2.16 -20.47
CA ASP A 291 26.00 -3.51 -21.01
C ASP A 291 25.04 -4.38 -20.16
N VAL A 292 24.31 -3.80 -19.22
CA VAL A 292 23.40 -4.52 -18.32
C VAL A 292 21.97 -4.38 -18.82
N ASP A 293 21.20 -5.48 -18.84
CA ASP A 293 19.79 -5.49 -19.23
C ASP A 293 18.86 -5.45 -17.99
N VAL A 294 19.31 -6.03 -16.87
CA VAL A 294 18.59 -6.06 -15.59
C VAL A 294 19.57 -5.74 -14.47
N VAL A 295 19.28 -4.73 -13.67
CA VAL A 295 20.01 -4.44 -12.42
C VAL A 295 19.12 -4.69 -11.22
N ASN A 296 19.55 -5.61 -10.33
CA ASN A 296 18.90 -5.83 -9.04
C ASN A 296 19.53 -4.88 -8.01
N VAL A 297 18.78 -3.86 -7.62
CA VAL A 297 19.17 -2.87 -6.60
C VAL A 297 18.82 -3.42 -5.22
N ARG A 298 19.80 -3.77 -4.41
CA ARG A 298 19.63 -4.44 -3.12
C ARG A 298 19.49 -3.47 -1.94
N THR A 299 19.99 -2.24 -2.07
CA THR A 299 19.86 -1.22 -1.03
C THR A 299 18.43 -0.72 -0.95
N THR A 300 17.97 -0.42 0.26
CA THR A 300 16.64 0.16 0.48
C THR A 300 16.52 1.50 -0.24
N ILE A 301 15.45 1.64 -1.01
CA ILE A 301 15.10 2.87 -1.71
C ILE A 301 14.11 3.65 -0.82
N ASP A 302 14.56 4.77 -0.27
CA ASP A 302 13.73 5.67 0.52
C ASP A 302 12.68 6.41 -0.36
N PRO A 303 11.74 7.15 0.23
CA PRO A 303 10.72 7.86 -0.55
C PRO A 303 11.30 8.86 -1.55
N ASP A 304 12.42 9.55 -1.26
CA ASP A 304 13.03 10.52 -2.16
C ASP A 304 13.66 9.83 -3.38
N ALA A 305 14.44 8.77 -3.14
CA ALA A 305 15.04 7.96 -4.19
C ALA A 305 13.95 7.29 -5.05
N ARG A 306 12.85 6.82 -4.43
CA ARG A 306 11.72 6.23 -5.13
C ARG A 306 11.05 7.23 -6.08
N ARG A 307 10.86 8.49 -5.66
CA ARG A 307 10.31 9.54 -6.53
C ARG A 307 11.23 9.84 -7.73
N VAL A 308 12.55 9.89 -7.51
CA VAL A 308 13.53 10.06 -8.60
C VAL A 308 13.44 8.90 -9.59
N LEU A 309 13.42 7.66 -9.09
CA LEU A 309 13.29 6.45 -9.91
C LEU A 309 11.98 6.44 -10.72
N PHE A 310 10.86 6.71 -10.07
CA PHE A 310 9.54 6.66 -10.71
C PHE A 310 9.35 7.76 -11.75
N GLN A 311 9.82 8.97 -11.48
CA GLN A 311 9.76 10.05 -12.46
C GLN A 311 10.74 9.85 -13.62
N GLY A 312 11.95 9.35 -13.33
CA GLY A 312 13.04 9.24 -14.32
C GLY A 312 12.91 8.01 -15.22
N ALA A 313 12.24 6.96 -14.81
CA ALA A 313 11.99 5.79 -15.65
C ALA A 313 11.04 6.13 -16.81
N GLY A 314 11.25 5.48 -17.96
CA GLY A 314 10.33 5.56 -19.10
C GLY A 314 8.96 4.97 -18.76
N ALA A 315 8.93 3.87 -17.99
CA ALA A 315 7.72 3.33 -17.37
C ALA A 315 8.07 2.55 -16.10
N VAL A 316 7.15 2.52 -15.15
CA VAL A 316 7.21 1.69 -13.94
C VAL A 316 6.24 0.52 -14.08
N LEU A 317 6.76 -0.69 -14.05
CA LEU A 317 5.99 -1.93 -14.22
C LEU A 317 5.31 -2.32 -12.90
N ALA A 318 4.14 -1.77 -12.64
CA ALA A 318 3.28 -2.06 -11.48
C ALA A 318 2.16 -3.08 -11.84
N ASN A 319 2.37 -3.88 -12.87
CA ASN A 319 1.43 -4.81 -13.48
C ASN A 319 1.38 -6.15 -12.75
N SER A 320 0.90 -6.20 -11.53
CA SER A 320 0.67 -7.45 -10.78
C SER A 320 -0.44 -8.32 -11.40
N GLY A 321 -0.49 -9.59 -11.04
CA GLY A 321 -1.51 -10.53 -11.51
C GLY A 321 -2.87 -10.26 -10.87
N ARG A 322 -2.90 -10.34 -9.56
CA ARG A 322 -4.09 -10.06 -8.74
C ARG A 322 -3.72 -9.02 -7.70
N GLU A 323 -3.94 -7.78 -8.03
CA GLU A 323 -3.59 -6.66 -7.15
C GLU A 323 -4.84 -6.15 -6.45
N PRO A 324 -4.91 -6.20 -5.12
CA PRO A 324 -6.04 -5.64 -4.38
C PRO A 324 -6.25 -4.15 -4.60
N PHE A 325 -5.17 -3.37 -4.75
CA PHE A 325 -5.27 -1.91 -4.98
C PHE A 325 -4.16 -1.33 -5.86
N GLY A 326 -2.89 -1.77 -5.71
CA GLY A 326 -1.78 -1.33 -6.57
C GLY A 326 -1.17 0.01 -6.20
N LEU A 327 -0.70 0.19 -4.95
CA LEU A 327 -0.08 1.44 -4.47
C LEU A 327 1.10 1.90 -5.36
N VAL A 328 1.93 1.00 -5.88
CA VAL A 328 3.12 1.36 -6.68
C VAL A 328 2.74 2.14 -7.95
N GLY A 329 1.66 1.75 -8.63
CA GLY A 329 1.16 2.49 -9.79
C GLY A 329 0.72 3.90 -9.42
N LEU A 330 -0.02 4.03 -8.31
CA LEU A 330 -0.51 5.32 -7.83
C LEU A 330 0.64 6.22 -7.31
N GLU A 331 1.63 5.67 -6.62
CA GLU A 331 2.86 6.38 -6.22
C GLU A 331 3.67 6.87 -7.43
N THR A 332 3.72 6.05 -8.50
CA THR A 332 4.34 6.44 -9.76
C THR A 332 3.66 7.65 -10.38
N MET A 333 2.33 7.64 -10.43
CA MET A 333 1.53 8.77 -10.89
C MET A 333 1.76 10.02 -10.04
N ALA A 334 1.81 9.89 -8.71
CA ALA A 334 2.08 11.00 -7.80
C ALA A 334 3.45 11.63 -8.04
N ALA A 335 4.48 10.81 -8.30
CA ALA A 335 5.82 11.27 -8.66
C ALA A 335 5.88 11.92 -10.06
N GLY A 336 4.84 11.82 -10.89
CA GLY A 336 4.82 12.30 -12.27
C GLY A 336 5.48 11.32 -13.25
N GLY A 337 5.57 10.04 -12.90
CA GLY A 337 6.05 8.98 -13.77
C GLY A 337 4.95 8.41 -14.67
N VAL A 338 5.33 7.48 -15.55
CA VAL A 338 4.41 6.66 -16.36
C VAL A 338 4.18 5.35 -15.64
N ALA A 339 2.99 5.16 -15.10
CA ALA A 339 2.59 3.90 -14.49
C ALA A 339 2.14 2.92 -15.58
N CYS A 340 2.67 1.68 -15.52
CA CYS A 340 2.18 0.55 -16.27
C CYS A 340 1.53 -0.42 -15.29
N THR A 341 0.20 -0.51 -15.30
CA THR A 341 -0.58 -1.30 -14.35
C THR A 341 -1.19 -2.54 -14.99
N GLY A 342 -1.73 -3.44 -14.17
CA GLY A 342 -2.73 -4.41 -14.56
C GLY A 342 -4.12 -3.77 -14.61
N PHE A 343 -5.14 -4.62 -14.52
CA PHE A 343 -6.55 -4.21 -14.59
C PHE A 343 -7.40 -4.83 -13.46
N SER A 344 -6.78 -5.27 -12.38
CA SER A 344 -7.51 -5.85 -11.22
C SER A 344 -7.98 -4.76 -10.26
N GLY A 345 -7.21 -4.43 -9.24
CA GLY A 345 -7.59 -3.47 -8.22
C GLY A 345 -7.16 -2.03 -8.47
N GLU A 346 -6.55 -1.73 -9.60
CA GLU A 346 -6.06 -0.39 -9.96
C GLU A 346 -7.19 0.49 -10.53
N ASP A 347 -8.26 0.67 -9.76
CA ASP A 347 -9.46 1.44 -10.15
C ASP A 347 -9.16 2.88 -10.61
N TYR A 348 -8.02 3.42 -10.22
CA TYR A 348 -7.53 4.75 -10.61
C TYR A 348 -6.95 4.79 -12.03
N ALA A 349 -6.58 3.63 -12.60
CA ALA A 349 -5.89 3.57 -13.89
C ALA A 349 -6.87 3.53 -15.07
N VAL A 350 -6.74 4.50 -15.96
CA VAL A 350 -7.55 4.61 -17.18
C VAL A 350 -6.63 4.47 -18.40
N PRO A 351 -6.82 3.41 -19.24
CA PRO A 351 -5.96 3.13 -20.38
C PRO A 351 -5.75 4.33 -21.30
N GLY A 352 -4.52 4.66 -21.65
CA GLY A 352 -4.14 5.74 -22.56
C GLY A 352 -4.45 7.15 -22.07
N ARG A 353 -5.10 7.31 -20.91
CA ARG A 353 -5.41 8.61 -20.32
C ARG A 353 -4.43 9.02 -19.24
N ASN A 354 -4.19 8.12 -18.25
CA ASN A 354 -3.33 8.41 -17.11
C ASN A 354 -2.34 7.28 -16.78
N ALA A 355 -2.44 6.14 -17.46
CA ALA A 355 -1.57 4.98 -17.31
C ALA A 355 -1.48 4.17 -18.61
N LEU A 356 -0.45 3.34 -18.72
CA LEU A 356 -0.44 2.17 -19.58
C LEU A 356 -1.09 1.03 -18.80
N VAL A 357 -2.16 0.45 -19.34
CA VAL A 357 -2.89 -0.64 -18.65
C VAL A 357 -2.78 -1.90 -19.52
N LEU A 358 -2.12 -2.93 -18.96
CA LEU A 358 -1.96 -4.22 -19.65
C LEU A 358 -3.16 -5.12 -19.34
N GLN A 359 -3.81 -5.58 -20.37
CA GLN A 359 -4.98 -6.47 -20.29
C GLN A 359 -4.60 -7.94 -20.46
N THR A 360 -3.40 -8.21 -20.99
CA THR A 360 -2.89 -9.54 -21.21
C THR A 360 -1.55 -9.77 -20.51
N SER A 361 -1.03 -10.98 -20.61
CA SER A 361 0.34 -11.32 -20.21
C SER A 361 1.33 -11.26 -21.38
N ASP A 362 0.88 -10.92 -22.59
CA ASP A 362 1.75 -10.82 -23.76
C ASP A 362 2.68 -9.61 -23.64
N PRO A 363 4.01 -9.80 -23.61
CA PRO A 363 4.96 -8.70 -23.54
C PRO A 363 4.85 -7.73 -24.73
N LEU A 364 4.35 -8.17 -25.88
CA LEU A 364 4.17 -7.34 -27.07
C LEU A 364 3.08 -6.27 -26.87
N GLU A 365 2.11 -6.51 -26.00
CA GLU A 365 1.14 -5.46 -25.64
C GLU A 365 1.85 -4.25 -25.01
N PHE A 366 2.73 -4.49 -24.00
CA PHE A 366 3.52 -3.42 -23.42
C PHE A 366 4.39 -2.71 -24.48
N VAL A 367 5.09 -3.49 -25.30
CA VAL A 367 5.99 -2.94 -26.32
C VAL A 367 5.24 -2.04 -27.29
N GLY A 368 4.05 -2.44 -27.75
CA GLY A 368 3.20 -1.65 -28.64
C GLY A 368 2.78 -0.32 -27.99
N LEU A 369 2.18 -0.38 -26.80
CA LEU A 369 1.73 0.80 -26.06
C LEU A 369 2.90 1.74 -25.71
N PHE A 370 4.02 1.19 -25.26
CA PHE A 370 5.19 1.97 -24.86
C PHE A 370 5.85 2.69 -26.05
N ARG A 371 5.95 2.02 -27.20
CA ARG A 371 6.45 2.64 -28.44
C ARG A 371 5.56 3.78 -28.93
N GLN A 372 4.25 3.55 -28.96
CA GLN A 372 3.29 4.60 -29.30
C GLN A 372 3.54 5.84 -28.40
N LEU A 373 3.68 5.62 -27.09
CA LEU A 373 3.94 6.71 -26.15
C LEU A 373 5.27 7.42 -26.44
N ARG A 374 6.35 6.66 -26.67
CA ARG A 374 7.70 7.21 -26.92
C ARG A 374 7.81 7.98 -28.24
N THR A 375 7.01 7.63 -29.23
CA THR A 375 6.95 8.37 -30.52
C THR A 375 6.11 9.64 -30.45
N ASN A 376 5.36 9.84 -29.35
CA ASN A 376 4.52 11.01 -29.14
C ASN A 376 4.80 11.71 -27.78
N PRO A 377 5.80 12.59 -27.69
CA PRO A 377 6.15 13.27 -26.43
C PRO A 377 5.00 14.09 -25.82
N ALA A 378 4.08 14.58 -26.66
CA ALA A 378 2.91 15.33 -26.16
C ALA A 378 1.93 14.42 -25.42
N GLU A 379 1.73 13.18 -25.90
CA GLU A 379 0.92 12.14 -25.27
C GLU A 379 1.57 11.67 -23.96
N GLU A 380 2.88 11.41 -23.96
CA GLU A 380 3.61 11.07 -22.73
C GLU A 380 3.45 12.17 -21.66
N ALA A 381 3.63 13.42 -22.03
CA ALA A 381 3.44 14.55 -21.12
C ALA A 381 1.99 14.66 -20.63
N ALA A 382 1.01 14.34 -21.47
CA ALA A 382 -0.41 14.33 -21.09
C ALA A 382 -0.73 13.23 -20.09
N ILE A 383 -0.24 12.00 -20.32
CA ILE A 383 -0.42 10.86 -19.40
C ILE A 383 0.21 11.16 -18.04
N ARG A 384 1.44 11.69 -18.00
CA ARG A 384 2.11 12.06 -16.75
C ARG A 384 1.33 13.13 -15.97
N ARG A 385 0.80 14.15 -16.65
CA ARG A 385 -0.04 15.20 -16.01
C ARG A 385 -1.36 14.62 -15.49
N ALA A 386 -2.04 13.84 -16.31
CA ALA A 386 -3.32 13.22 -15.95
C ALA A 386 -3.14 12.22 -14.78
N GLY A 387 -2.08 11.40 -14.82
CA GLY A 387 -1.73 10.50 -13.72
C GLY A 387 -1.53 11.25 -12.41
N ARG A 388 -0.74 12.33 -12.43
CA ARG A 388 -0.51 13.16 -11.24
C ARG A 388 -1.78 13.85 -10.73
N ALA A 389 -2.67 14.28 -11.63
CA ALA A 389 -3.97 14.84 -11.25
C ALA A 389 -4.85 13.76 -10.59
N THR A 390 -4.94 12.56 -11.17
CA THR A 390 -5.66 11.43 -10.60
C THR A 390 -5.11 11.06 -9.22
N ALA A 391 -3.78 10.93 -9.07
CA ALA A 391 -3.18 10.57 -7.80
C ALA A 391 -3.55 11.53 -6.66
N ARG A 392 -3.74 12.82 -6.92
CA ARG A 392 -4.17 13.82 -5.92
C ARG A 392 -5.53 13.52 -5.32
N ASP A 393 -6.46 12.96 -6.10
CA ASP A 393 -7.77 12.54 -5.59
C ASP A 393 -7.66 11.38 -4.58
N TYR A 394 -6.52 10.68 -4.60
CA TYR A 394 -6.16 9.62 -3.67
C TYR A 394 -5.19 10.07 -2.56
N ALA A 395 -4.98 11.37 -2.36
CA ALA A 395 -4.32 11.82 -1.13
C ALA A 395 -5.19 11.47 0.08
N TRP A 396 -4.60 10.94 1.17
CA TRP A 396 -5.38 10.54 2.35
C TRP A 396 -6.37 11.60 2.84
N PRO A 397 -6.01 12.90 2.95
CA PRO A 397 -6.99 13.91 3.33
C PRO A 397 -8.20 14.00 2.39
N GLU A 398 -8.00 13.77 1.08
CA GLU A 398 -9.09 13.77 0.11
C GLU A 398 -9.96 12.51 0.21
N VAL A 399 -9.35 11.34 0.40
CA VAL A 399 -10.08 10.08 0.64
C VAL A 399 -10.95 10.21 1.89
N ILE A 400 -10.40 10.76 2.97
CA ILE A 400 -11.15 10.97 4.22
C ILE A 400 -12.33 11.93 4.00
N ARG A 401 -12.09 13.11 3.42
CA ARG A 401 -13.13 14.12 3.22
C ARG A 401 -14.23 13.68 2.26
N ARG A 402 -13.89 12.96 1.20
CA ARG A 402 -14.84 12.60 0.13
C ARG A 402 -15.54 11.27 0.35
N LEU A 403 -14.92 10.33 1.07
CA LEU A 403 -15.42 8.97 1.16
C LEU A 403 -15.68 8.51 2.59
N VAL A 404 -14.83 8.85 3.56
CA VAL A 404 -15.03 8.42 4.96
C VAL A 404 -16.05 9.30 5.65
N LEU A 405 -15.82 10.61 5.72
CA LEU A 405 -16.72 11.53 6.46
C LEU A 405 -18.16 11.54 5.94
N PRO A 406 -18.43 11.59 4.62
CA PRO A 406 -19.81 11.55 4.13
C PRO A 406 -20.54 10.24 4.45
N ARG A 407 -19.80 9.13 4.59
CA ARG A 407 -20.38 7.85 5.03
C ARG A 407 -20.78 7.87 6.50
N LEU A 408 -19.95 8.47 7.34
CA LEU A 408 -20.29 8.66 8.75
C LEU A 408 -21.53 9.56 8.90
N ASP A 409 -21.64 10.62 8.10
CA ASP A 409 -22.82 11.48 8.11
C ASP A 409 -24.10 10.73 7.69
N LEU A 410 -24.00 9.82 6.72
CA LEU A 410 -25.11 8.95 6.33
C LEU A 410 -25.50 7.98 7.44
N LEU A 411 -24.52 7.38 8.13
CA LEU A 411 -24.78 6.45 9.24
C LEU A 411 -25.47 7.16 10.43
N ARG A 412 -25.13 8.42 10.69
CA ARG A 412 -25.78 9.26 11.71
C ARG A 412 -27.23 9.60 11.37
N SER A 413 -27.56 9.68 10.10
CA SER A 413 -28.89 10.10 9.62
C SER A 413 -29.87 8.95 9.44
N GLN A 414 -29.41 7.70 9.55
CA GLN A 414 -30.29 6.53 9.52
C GLN A 414 -30.85 6.29 10.93
N PRO A 415 -32.18 6.40 11.16
CA PRO A 415 -32.77 5.91 12.41
C PRO A 415 -32.64 4.38 12.45
N ASP A 416 -32.32 3.83 13.61
CA ASP A 416 -32.27 2.40 13.91
C ASP A 416 -33.55 1.66 13.53
#